data_6490068518f32bf15b051a699c4e07c0
#
_entry.id   6490068518f32bf15b051a699c4e07c0
#
_cell.length_a   1.000
_cell.length_b   1.000
_cell.length_c   1.000
_cell.angle_alpha   90.00
_cell.angle_beta   90.00
_cell.angle_gamma   90.00
#
_symmetry.space_group_name_H-M   'P 1'
#
loop_
_entity.id
_entity.type
_entity.pdbx_description
1 polymer ?
#
loop_
_entity_poly.entity_id
_entity_poly.type
_entity_poly.pdbx_seq_one_letter_code
_entity_poly.pdbx_strand_id
1 'polypeptide(L)'
;MKHIVSIGHFLNRGVIMGKIPTMQEARELLKEYNQDEFHLKHAEIVSGVMGYFARQYDPEHVEFWKLAGLLHDLDFEKYPEQHCIKEQEIMREHGYDEALIHAVASHGYNLTVDVKPEKFMEKVLYATDELTGLIGATALMHPAKSVRGLSPKSVKKKFKSKGFAAGCSRDVIRNGADMLGWTLDDLIARTLAAMQSLADELNL
;
A
#
# COMPACT_ATOMS: atom_id res chain seq x y z
N MET A 1 62.01 17.07 -17.43
CA MET A 1 60.74 17.49 -16.85
C MET A 1 59.76 16.33 -17.01
N LYS A 2 59.43 15.64 -15.89
CA LYS A 2 58.50 14.50 -15.88
C LYS A 2 57.14 15.02 -15.45
N HIS A 3 56.15 14.95 -16.32
CA HIS A 3 54.75 15.25 -15.94
C HIS A 3 54.18 14.06 -15.21
N ILE A 4 53.85 14.27 -13.93
CA ILE A 4 53.10 13.33 -13.13
C ILE A 4 51.61 13.58 -13.42
N VAL A 5 50.97 12.65 -14.11
CA VAL A 5 49.51 12.63 -14.30
C VAL A 5 48.91 12.04 -13.03
N SER A 6 48.22 12.87 -12.27
CA SER A 6 47.46 12.47 -11.11
C SER A 6 46.25 11.67 -11.57
N ILE A 7 46.26 10.37 -11.32
CA ILE A 7 45.07 9.50 -11.53
C ILE A 7 44.13 9.73 -10.37
N GLY A 8 43.11 10.53 -10.63
CA GLY A 8 42.00 10.72 -9.68
C GLY A 8 41.32 9.37 -9.39
N HIS A 9 41.33 9.00 -8.13
CA HIS A 9 40.56 7.88 -7.61
C HIS A 9 39.06 8.22 -7.72
N PHE A 10 38.42 7.73 -8.76
CA PHE A 10 36.98 7.60 -8.76
C PHE A 10 36.62 6.52 -7.74
N LEU A 11 36.28 6.92 -6.53
CA LEU A 11 35.61 6.06 -5.57
C LEU A 11 34.28 5.66 -6.18
N ASN A 12 34.24 4.46 -6.71
CA ASN A 12 33.01 3.78 -7.08
C ASN A 12 32.21 3.60 -5.77
N ARG A 13 31.32 4.53 -5.46
CA ARG A 13 30.31 4.35 -4.39
C ARG A 13 29.41 3.22 -4.89
N GLY A 14 29.75 2.00 -4.49
CA GLY A 14 28.84 0.88 -4.63
C GLY A 14 27.48 1.31 -4.09
N VAL A 15 26.43 1.18 -4.90
CA VAL A 15 25.07 1.38 -4.47
C VAL A 15 24.86 0.40 -3.32
N ILE A 16 24.83 0.88 -2.09
CA ILE A 16 24.45 0.07 -0.93
C ILE A 16 22.98 -0.22 -1.16
N MET A 17 22.65 -1.44 -1.62
CA MET A 17 21.27 -1.89 -1.68
C MET A 17 20.75 -1.92 -0.25
N GLY A 18 19.63 -1.26 0.00
CA GLY A 18 19.00 -1.25 1.31
C GLY A 18 18.46 -2.65 1.67
N LYS A 19 18.15 -2.83 2.94
CA LYS A 19 17.58 -4.08 3.45
C LYS A 19 16.11 -4.22 3.04
N ILE A 20 15.73 -5.38 2.53
CA ILE A 20 14.32 -5.79 2.46
C ILE A 20 14.03 -6.56 3.76
N PRO A 21 13.14 -6.05 4.64
CA PRO A 21 12.80 -6.73 5.87
C PRO A 21 12.02 -8.03 5.62
N THR A 22 12.05 -8.94 6.58
CA THR A 22 11.08 -10.03 6.62
C THR A 22 9.70 -9.50 7.00
N MET A 23 8.64 -10.25 6.70
CA MET A 23 7.28 -9.90 7.13
C MET A 23 7.15 -9.78 8.65
N GLN A 24 7.93 -10.56 9.40
CA GLN A 24 7.94 -10.47 10.86
C GLN A 24 8.56 -9.16 11.34
N GLU A 25 9.74 -8.80 10.84
CA GLU A 25 10.40 -7.53 11.17
C GLU A 25 9.51 -6.32 10.81
N ALA A 26 8.84 -6.38 9.67
CA ALA A 26 7.92 -5.32 9.24
C ALA A 26 6.70 -5.20 10.18
N ARG A 27 6.14 -6.34 10.65
CA ARG A 27 5.05 -6.32 11.65
C ARG A 27 5.49 -5.81 13.01
N GLU A 28 6.70 -6.14 13.43
CA GLU A 28 7.28 -5.62 14.67
C GLU A 28 7.43 -4.10 14.58
N LEU A 29 8.00 -3.60 13.48
CA LEU A 29 8.13 -2.17 13.24
C LEU A 29 6.75 -1.47 13.16
N LEU A 30 5.79 -2.03 12.43
CA LEU A 30 4.44 -1.48 12.34
C LEU A 30 3.82 -1.30 13.74
N LYS A 31 3.96 -2.29 14.62
CA LYS A 31 3.42 -2.26 15.99
C LYS A 31 4.12 -1.26 16.91
N GLU A 32 5.32 -0.81 16.61
CA GLU A 32 5.97 0.27 17.35
C GLU A 32 5.29 1.62 17.11
N TYR A 33 4.68 1.80 15.94
CA TYR A 33 4.09 3.07 15.52
C TYR A 33 2.57 3.06 15.51
N ASN A 34 1.94 1.89 15.46
CA ASN A 34 0.48 1.71 15.44
C ASN A 34 0.03 0.74 16.53
N GLN A 35 -0.97 1.13 17.33
CA GLN A 35 -1.52 0.37 18.46
C GLN A 35 -3.00 0.06 18.28
N ASP A 36 -3.72 0.81 17.45
CA ASP A 36 -5.14 0.61 17.20
C ASP A 36 -5.35 -0.67 16.36
N GLU A 37 -6.19 -1.56 16.84
CA GLU A 37 -6.51 -2.82 16.15
C GLU A 37 -7.08 -2.60 14.75
N PHE A 38 -7.77 -1.49 14.52
CA PHE A 38 -8.30 -1.13 13.22
C PHE A 38 -7.18 -0.85 12.22
N HIS A 39 -6.18 -0.04 12.60
CA HIS A 39 -5.04 0.29 11.73
C HIS A 39 -4.17 -0.94 11.46
N LEU A 40 -3.88 -1.74 12.50
CA LEU A 40 -3.14 -2.99 12.33
C LEU A 40 -3.88 -3.98 11.41
N LYS A 41 -5.20 -4.07 11.55
CA LYS A 41 -6.02 -4.92 10.69
C LYS A 41 -6.06 -4.39 9.26
N HIS A 42 -6.16 -3.09 9.05
CA HIS A 42 -6.12 -2.46 7.73
C HIS A 42 -4.81 -2.77 7.02
N ALA A 43 -3.67 -2.61 7.68
CA ALA A 43 -2.36 -2.95 7.14
C ALA A 43 -2.27 -4.42 6.67
N GLU A 44 -2.78 -5.38 7.47
CA GLU A 44 -2.81 -6.80 7.06
C GLU A 44 -3.77 -7.04 5.88
N ILE A 45 -4.89 -6.33 5.80
CA ILE A 45 -5.83 -6.41 4.67
C ILE A 45 -5.14 -5.93 3.39
N VAL A 46 -4.53 -4.74 3.43
CA VAL A 46 -3.84 -4.17 2.26
C VAL A 46 -2.67 -5.06 1.85
N SER A 47 -1.87 -5.56 2.82
CA SER A 47 -0.82 -6.55 2.57
C SER A 47 -1.33 -7.80 1.85
N GLY A 48 -2.44 -8.37 2.34
CA GLY A 48 -3.06 -9.55 1.73
C GLY A 48 -3.58 -9.28 0.32
N VAL A 49 -4.23 -8.13 0.10
CA VAL A 49 -4.71 -7.68 -1.22
C VAL A 49 -3.54 -7.51 -2.19
N MET A 50 -2.46 -6.88 -1.75
CA MET A 50 -1.23 -6.75 -2.55
C MET A 50 -0.66 -8.11 -2.92
N GLY A 51 -0.60 -9.05 -1.97
CA GLY A 51 -0.17 -10.43 -2.24
C GLY A 51 -1.08 -11.18 -3.22
N TYR A 52 -2.40 -10.94 -3.18
CA TYR A 52 -3.34 -11.51 -4.15
C TYR A 52 -3.05 -11.03 -5.57
N PHE A 53 -2.85 -9.74 -5.76
CA PHE A 53 -2.49 -9.17 -7.06
C PHE A 53 -1.09 -9.61 -7.51
N ALA A 54 -0.11 -9.63 -6.62
CA ALA A 54 1.24 -10.06 -6.93
C ALA A 54 1.27 -11.48 -7.51
N ARG A 55 0.53 -12.42 -6.92
CA ARG A 55 0.44 -13.80 -7.45
C ARG A 55 -0.06 -13.87 -8.90
N GLN A 56 -0.80 -12.87 -9.37
CA GLN A 56 -1.34 -12.83 -10.74
C GLN A 56 -0.41 -12.09 -11.72
N TYR A 57 0.29 -11.06 -11.25
CA TYR A 57 0.99 -10.12 -12.12
C TYR A 57 2.51 -10.13 -11.95
N ASP A 58 3.01 -10.55 -10.78
CA ASP A 58 4.43 -10.54 -10.42
C ASP A 58 4.74 -11.62 -9.37
N PRO A 59 4.57 -12.91 -9.71
CA PRO A 59 4.64 -14.01 -8.74
C PRO A 59 6.01 -14.19 -8.10
N GLU A 60 7.07 -13.64 -8.69
CA GLU A 60 8.42 -13.70 -8.13
C GLU A 60 8.64 -12.69 -6.98
N HIS A 61 7.81 -11.64 -6.86
CA HIS A 61 7.98 -10.58 -5.88
C HIS A 61 6.81 -10.45 -4.90
N VAL A 62 6.06 -11.53 -4.64
CA VAL A 62 4.87 -11.53 -3.77
C VAL A 62 5.15 -10.93 -2.39
N GLU A 63 6.27 -11.31 -1.76
CA GLU A 63 6.62 -10.80 -0.42
C GLU A 63 6.95 -9.29 -0.45
N PHE A 64 7.57 -8.80 -1.51
CA PHE A 64 7.84 -7.37 -1.66
C PHE A 64 6.54 -6.55 -1.76
N TRP A 65 5.56 -7.03 -2.55
CA TRP A 65 4.24 -6.40 -2.64
C TRP A 65 3.51 -6.40 -1.29
N LYS A 66 3.57 -7.52 -0.56
CA LYS A 66 2.98 -7.64 0.77
C LYS A 66 3.62 -6.69 1.78
N LEU A 67 4.94 -6.52 1.73
CA LEU A 67 5.67 -5.58 2.58
C LEU A 67 5.24 -4.14 2.31
N ALA A 68 5.13 -3.74 1.04
CA ALA A 68 4.66 -2.41 0.70
C ALA A 68 3.23 -2.16 1.23
N GLY A 69 2.32 -3.11 1.07
CA GLY A 69 0.97 -3.01 1.61
C GLY A 69 0.91 -3.06 3.14
N LEU A 70 1.84 -3.75 3.81
CA LEU A 70 1.88 -3.81 5.27
C LEU A 70 2.37 -2.51 5.91
N LEU A 71 3.29 -1.82 5.24
CA LEU A 71 3.98 -0.65 5.79
C LEU A 71 3.42 0.69 5.30
N HIS A 72 2.40 0.69 4.43
CA HIS A 72 1.91 1.93 3.79
C HIS A 72 1.43 3.00 4.79
N ASP A 73 0.85 2.59 5.89
CA ASP A 73 0.37 3.46 6.98
C ASP A 73 1.29 3.43 8.22
N LEU A 74 2.59 3.17 8.05
CA LEU A 74 3.53 3.00 9.18
C LEU A 74 3.50 4.17 10.16
N ASP A 75 3.38 5.40 9.67
CA ASP A 75 3.43 6.62 10.48
C ASP A 75 2.06 7.18 10.87
N PHE A 76 0.98 6.63 10.32
CA PHE A 76 -0.36 7.24 10.34
C PHE A 76 -0.87 7.56 11.75
N GLU A 77 -0.68 6.65 12.72
CA GLU A 77 -1.21 6.84 14.07
C GLU A 77 -0.37 7.80 14.90
N LYS A 78 0.96 7.71 14.84
CA LYS A 78 1.86 8.58 15.60
C LYS A 78 2.09 9.95 14.97
N TYR A 79 2.03 10.04 13.66
CA TYR A 79 2.41 11.26 12.93
C TYR A 79 1.38 11.62 11.83
N PRO A 80 0.07 11.73 12.16
CA PRO A 80 -0.98 11.93 11.15
C PRO A 80 -0.75 13.19 10.29
N GLU A 81 -0.19 14.26 10.87
CA GLU A 81 0.12 15.50 10.14
C GLU A 81 1.37 15.40 9.24
N GLN A 82 2.11 14.30 9.34
CA GLN A 82 3.32 14.01 8.55
C GLN A 82 3.21 12.67 7.83
N HIS A 83 1.98 12.20 7.64
CA HIS A 83 1.70 10.93 6.97
C HIS A 83 2.34 10.89 5.57
N CYS A 84 2.91 9.75 5.22
CA CYS A 84 3.75 9.49 4.04
C CYS A 84 5.09 10.23 4.00
N ILE A 85 5.37 11.14 4.95
CA ILE A 85 6.66 11.80 5.08
C ILE A 85 7.49 11.07 6.14
N LYS A 86 6.91 10.88 7.32
CA LYS A 86 7.62 10.32 8.47
C LYS A 86 7.94 8.84 8.30
N GLU A 87 7.10 8.08 7.65
CA GLU A 87 7.36 6.68 7.32
C GLU A 87 8.64 6.50 6.49
N GLN A 88 8.91 7.40 5.52
CA GLN A 88 10.13 7.36 4.73
C GLN A 88 11.40 7.56 5.60
N GLU A 89 11.34 8.48 6.57
CA GLU A 89 12.43 8.71 7.51
C GLU A 89 12.65 7.48 8.39
N ILE A 90 11.58 6.94 8.99
CA ILE A 90 11.62 5.73 9.82
C ILE A 90 12.22 4.56 9.05
N MET A 91 11.75 4.31 7.83
CA MET A 91 12.25 3.21 7.01
C MET A 91 13.73 3.39 6.63
N ARG A 92 14.19 4.64 6.34
CA ARG A 92 15.62 4.93 6.11
C ARG A 92 16.46 4.73 7.34
N GLU A 93 15.98 5.11 8.53
CA GLU A 93 16.67 4.88 9.81
C GLU A 93 16.87 3.37 10.08
N HIS A 94 15.93 2.53 9.61
CA HIS A 94 16.05 1.07 9.67
C HIS A 94 16.86 0.46 8.51
N GLY A 95 17.42 1.30 7.63
CA GLY A 95 18.24 0.88 6.49
C GLY A 95 17.48 0.15 5.40
N TYR A 96 16.17 0.39 5.26
CA TYR A 96 15.35 -0.26 4.24
C TYR A 96 15.69 0.24 2.83
N ASP A 97 15.37 -0.58 1.85
CA ASP A 97 15.65 -0.31 0.44
C ASP A 97 14.78 0.85 -0.09
N GLU A 98 15.38 1.77 -0.84
CA GLU A 98 14.69 2.94 -1.38
C GLU A 98 13.54 2.57 -2.33
N ALA A 99 13.60 1.41 -3.01
CA ALA A 99 12.49 0.95 -3.83
C ALA A 99 11.27 0.56 -3.00
N LEU A 100 11.49 0.00 -1.79
CA LEU A 100 10.40 -0.28 -0.85
C LEU A 100 9.84 1.02 -0.26
N ILE A 101 10.72 1.96 0.12
CA ILE A 101 10.33 3.27 0.64
C ILE A 101 9.50 4.05 -0.38
N HIS A 102 9.96 4.09 -1.63
CA HIS A 102 9.21 4.72 -2.72
C HIS A 102 7.84 4.07 -2.94
N ALA A 103 7.80 2.74 -2.95
CA ALA A 103 6.55 2.00 -3.12
C ALA A 103 5.55 2.31 -2.02
N VAL A 104 6.01 2.33 -0.76
CA VAL A 104 5.20 2.69 0.40
C VAL A 104 4.70 4.13 0.27
N ALA A 105 5.58 5.12 0.11
CA ALA A 105 5.20 6.53 0.06
C ALA A 105 4.29 6.90 -1.13
N SER A 106 4.35 6.13 -2.22
CA SER A 106 3.58 6.42 -3.44
C SER A 106 2.07 6.28 -3.27
N HIS A 107 1.58 5.61 -2.21
CA HIS A 107 0.14 5.54 -1.94
C HIS A 107 -0.44 6.91 -1.55
N GLY A 108 0.36 7.80 -0.96
CA GLY A 108 -0.03 9.16 -0.60
C GLY A 108 0.03 10.19 -1.74
N TYR A 109 0.29 9.76 -2.97
CA TYR A 109 0.41 10.68 -4.12
C TYR A 109 -0.81 11.57 -4.30
N ASN A 110 -0.59 12.87 -4.48
CA ASN A 110 -1.61 13.92 -4.58
C ASN A 110 -2.51 14.08 -3.33
N LEU A 111 -2.22 13.41 -2.22
CA LEU A 111 -2.89 13.61 -0.92
C LEU A 111 -1.95 14.26 0.08
N THR A 112 -0.83 13.62 0.34
CA THR A 112 0.13 13.99 1.39
C THR A 112 1.53 14.26 0.85
N VAL A 113 1.92 13.58 -0.24
CA VAL A 113 3.24 13.68 -0.87
C VAL A 113 3.16 13.71 -2.39
N ASP A 114 4.21 14.25 -3.05
CA ASP A 114 4.36 14.22 -4.50
C ASP A 114 5.29 13.06 -4.93
N VAL A 115 5.03 11.86 -4.41
CA VAL A 115 5.72 10.63 -4.79
C VAL A 115 4.81 9.84 -5.71
N LYS A 116 5.04 9.95 -7.02
CA LYS A 116 4.15 9.39 -8.03
C LYS A 116 4.29 7.86 -8.14
N PRO A 117 3.17 7.10 -8.17
CA PRO A 117 3.22 5.67 -8.50
C PRO A 117 3.75 5.44 -9.93
N GLU A 118 4.90 4.83 -10.07
CA GLU A 118 5.56 4.56 -11.35
C GLU A 118 5.34 3.12 -11.80
N LYS A 119 5.64 2.17 -10.90
CA LYS A 119 5.54 0.75 -11.15
C LYS A 119 4.09 0.27 -11.06
N PHE A 120 3.79 -0.84 -11.75
CA PHE A 120 2.46 -1.44 -11.72
C PHE A 120 2.01 -1.77 -10.28
N MET A 121 2.92 -2.31 -9.46
CA MET A 121 2.70 -2.58 -8.05
C MET A 121 2.25 -1.34 -7.27
N GLU A 122 2.94 -0.22 -7.43
CA GLU A 122 2.65 1.05 -6.76
C GLU A 122 1.28 1.60 -7.17
N LYS A 123 0.93 1.46 -8.45
CA LYS A 123 -0.40 1.82 -8.95
C LYS A 123 -1.51 0.93 -8.36
N VAL A 124 -1.21 -0.35 -8.12
CA VAL A 124 -2.15 -1.27 -7.45
C VAL A 124 -2.33 -0.84 -6.00
N LEU A 125 -1.26 -0.54 -5.26
CA LEU A 125 -1.34 -0.07 -3.87
C LEU A 125 -2.17 1.21 -3.80
N TYR A 126 -1.81 2.23 -4.58
CA TYR A 126 -2.52 3.50 -4.67
C TYR A 126 -4.02 3.35 -4.98
N ALA A 127 -4.36 2.43 -5.90
CA ALA A 127 -5.75 2.23 -6.34
C ALA A 127 -6.60 1.44 -5.32
N THR A 128 -5.97 0.54 -4.55
CA THR A 128 -6.69 -0.43 -3.71
C THR A 128 -6.75 -0.06 -2.25
N ASP A 129 -5.83 0.72 -1.73
CA ASP A 129 -5.79 1.11 -0.33
C ASP A 129 -7.12 1.72 0.13
N GLU A 130 -7.48 2.89 -0.36
CA GLU A 130 -8.74 3.58 -0.05
C GLU A 130 -9.99 2.73 -0.37
N LEU A 131 -9.90 1.89 -1.39
CA LEU A 131 -11.01 1.02 -1.79
C LEU A 131 -11.19 -0.14 -0.80
N THR A 132 -10.13 -0.66 -0.19
CA THR A 132 -10.24 -1.69 0.86
C THR A 132 -10.99 -1.15 2.08
N GLY A 133 -10.71 0.08 2.49
CA GLY A 133 -11.44 0.77 3.56
C GLY A 133 -12.92 0.93 3.24
N LEU A 134 -13.25 1.35 2.01
CA LEU A 134 -14.64 1.49 1.56
C LEU A 134 -15.37 0.13 1.50
N ILE A 135 -14.70 -0.93 1.04
CA ILE A 135 -15.26 -2.29 1.02
C ILE A 135 -15.48 -2.79 2.44
N GLY A 136 -14.51 -2.61 3.33
CA GLY A 136 -14.64 -2.96 4.76
C GLY A 136 -15.81 -2.27 5.44
N ALA A 137 -15.94 -0.95 5.24
CA ALA A 137 -17.11 -0.19 5.75
C ALA A 137 -18.42 -0.72 5.15
N THR A 138 -18.43 -1.12 3.88
CA THR A 138 -19.61 -1.71 3.23
C THR A 138 -19.97 -3.06 3.86
N ALA A 139 -18.97 -3.89 4.18
CA ALA A 139 -19.18 -5.18 4.84
C ALA A 139 -19.79 -5.00 6.25
N LEU A 140 -19.31 -4.06 7.02
CA LEU A 140 -19.86 -3.76 8.36
C LEU A 140 -21.34 -3.37 8.33
N MET A 141 -21.79 -2.74 7.24
CA MET A 141 -23.21 -2.37 7.03
C MET A 141 -24.06 -3.50 6.43
N HIS A 142 -23.43 -4.59 5.98
CA HIS A 142 -24.14 -5.73 5.44
C HIS A 142 -24.68 -6.62 6.60
N PRO A 143 -25.85 -7.24 6.47
CA PRO A 143 -26.40 -8.10 7.53
C PRO A 143 -25.44 -9.22 7.99
N ALA A 144 -24.66 -9.79 7.07
CA ALA A 144 -23.67 -10.80 7.37
C ALA A 144 -22.38 -10.25 8.02
N LYS A 145 -22.21 -8.91 8.06
CA LYS A 145 -20.99 -8.22 8.54
C LYS A 145 -19.69 -8.84 7.99
N SER A 146 -19.73 -9.25 6.74
CA SER A 146 -18.62 -9.93 6.07
C SER A 146 -18.55 -9.53 4.60
N VAL A 147 -17.34 -9.49 4.05
CA VAL A 147 -17.10 -9.25 2.62
C VAL A 147 -17.66 -10.36 1.74
N ARG A 148 -17.86 -11.57 2.27
CA ARG A 148 -18.39 -12.75 1.54
C ARG A 148 -19.78 -12.50 0.94
N GLY A 149 -20.61 -11.76 1.66
CA GLY A 149 -21.97 -11.42 1.22
C GLY A 149 -22.05 -10.27 0.22
N LEU A 150 -20.93 -9.58 -0.04
CA LEU A 150 -20.91 -8.41 -0.89
C LEU A 150 -20.88 -8.80 -2.38
N SER A 151 -21.48 -7.94 -3.19
CA SER A 151 -21.33 -7.95 -4.65
C SER A 151 -20.66 -6.65 -5.12
N PRO A 152 -19.99 -6.66 -6.29
CA PRO A 152 -19.44 -5.42 -6.85
C PRO A 152 -20.50 -4.31 -7.00
N LYS A 153 -21.74 -4.69 -7.32
CA LYS A 153 -22.86 -3.76 -7.40
C LYS A 153 -23.19 -3.08 -6.08
N SER A 154 -23.13 -3.81 -4.95
CA SER A 154 -23.37 -3.26 -3.61
C SER A 154 -22.27 -2.29 -3.21
N VAL A 155 -21.01 -2.61 -3.46
CA VAL A 155 -19.86 -1.72 -3.24
C VAL A 155 -19.97 -0.47 -4.11
N LYS A 156 -20.26 -0.61 -5.39
CA LYS A 156 -20.46 0.53 -6.32
C LYS A 156 -21.58 1.47 -5.86
N LYS A 157 -22.67 0.93 -5.29
CA LYS A 157 -23.75 1.74 -4.72
C LYS A 157 -23.24 2.58 -3.55
N LYS A 158 -22.43 2.00 -2.66
CA LYS A 158 -21.81 2.70 -1.52
C LYS A 158 -20.76 3.71 -1.97
N PHE A 159 -19.95 3.38 -2.97
CA PHE A 159 -18.98 4.29 -3.59
C PHE A 159 -19.65 5.60 -4.06
N LYS A 160 -20.86 5.53 -4.64
CA LYS A 160 -21.62 6.70 -5.09
C LYS A 160 -22.24 7.53 -3.96
N SER A 161 -22.32 6.99 -2.76
CA SER A 161 -22.89 7.68 -1.59
C SER A 161 -21.84 8.60 -0.95
N LYS A 162 -21.97 9.92 -1.15
CA LYS A 162 -20.95 10.90 -0.75
C LYS A 162 -20.64 10.92 0.75
N GLY A 163 -21.63 10.66 1.62
CA GLY A 163 -21.45 10.66 3.08
C GLY A 163 -21.00 9.32 3.65
N PHE A 164 -20.94 8.25 2.84
CA PHE A 164 -20.56 6.94 3.30
C PHE A 164 -19.03 6.76 3.23
N ALA A 165 -18.40 6.28 4.30
CA ALA A 165 -16.94 6.13 4.39
C ALA A 165 -16.23 7.38 3.83
N ALA A 166 -16.54 8.54 4.42
CA ALA A 166 -16.09 9.85 3.90
C ALA A 166 -14.56 10.02 3.93
N GLY A 167 -13.87 9.27 4.81
CA GLY A 167 -12.42 9.21 4.87
C GLY A 167 -11.78 8.55 3.64
N CYS A 168 -12.52 7.69 2.91
CA CYS A 168 -11.97 7.04 1.72
C CYS A 168 -12.10 7.95 0.49
N SER A 169 -10.98 8.37 -0.09
CA SER A 169 -10.92 9.27 -1.25
C SER A 169 -11.40 8.60 -2.54
N ARG A 170 -12.57 9.07 -3.04
CA ARG A 170 -13.12 8.57 -4.32
C ARG A 170 -12.28 8.98 -5.52
N ASP A 171 -11.57 10.08 -5.40
CA ASP A 171 -10.73 10.58 -6.49
C ASP A 171 -9.44 9.77 -6.60
N VAL A 172 -8.82 9.38 -5.47
CA VAL A 172 -7.70 8.41 -5.46
C VAL A 172 -8.12 7.10 -6.11
N ILE A 173 -9.27 6.53 -5.71
CA ILE A 173 -9.78 5.27 -6.28
C ILE A 173 -9.99 5.38 -7.80
N ARG A 174 -10.57 6.50 -8.30
CA ARG A 174 -10.74 6.72 -9.76
C ARG A 174 -9.41 6.88 -10.47
N ASN A 175 -8.56 7.76 -9.94
CA ASN A 175 -7.24 8.01 -10.53
C ASN A 175 -6.40 6.72 -10.56
N GLY A 176 -6.49 5.90 -9.51
CA GLY A 176 -5.82 4.61 -9.46
C GLY A 176 -6.33 3.64 -10.54
N ALA A 177 -7.65 3.57 -10.74
CA ALA A 177 -8.23 2.78 -11.84
C ALA A 177 -7.70 3.25 -13.20
N ASP A 178 -7.68 4.57 -13.44
CA ASP A 178 -7.18 5.17 -14.68
C ASP A 178 -5.68 4.88 -14.88
N MET A 179 -4.85 4.98 -13.83
CA MET A 179 -3.42 4.65 -13.88
C MET A 179 -3.16 3.18 -14.24
N LEU A 180 -4.06 2.28 -13.85
CA LEU A 180 -4.01 0.85 -14.16
C LEU A 180 -4.60 0.52 -15.54
N GLY A 181 -5.28 1.46 -16.19
CA GLY A 181 -6.05 1.22 -17.41
C GLY A 181 -7.28 0.35 -17.17
N TRP A 182 -7.80 0.34 -15.94
CA TRP A 182 -9.00 -0.42 -15.55
C TRP A 182 -10.21 0.49 -15.44
N THR A 183 -11.38 -0.08 -15.66
CA THR A 183 -12.61 0.62 -15.27
C THR A 183 -12.77 0.59 -13.76
N LEU A 184 -13.51 1.55 -13.20
CA LEU A 184 -13.87 1.53 -11.78
C LEU A 184 -14.57 0.21 -11.38
N ASP A 185 -15.38 -0.35 -12.28
CA ASP A 185 -16.08 -1.62 -12.05
C ASP A 185 -15.11 -2.79 -11.97
N ASP A 186 -14.10 -2.82 -12.83
CA ASP A 186 -13.03 -3.82 -12.78
C ASP A 186 -12.22 -3.71 -11.49
N LEU A 187 -11.84 -2.49 -11.11
CA LEU A 187 -11.09 -2.27 -9.87
C LEU A 187 -11.89 -2.73 -8.66
N ILE A 188 -13.17 -2.34 -8.55
CA ILE A 188 -14.05 -2.79 -7.45
C ILE A 188 -14.19 -4.32 -7.45
N ALA A 189 -14.43 -4.94 -8.60
CA ALA A 189 -14.63 -6.38 -8.67
C ALA A 189 -13.37 -7.16 -8.27
N ARG A 190 -12.21 -6.74 -8.75
CA ARG A 190 -10.92 -7.38 -8.46
C ARG A 190 -10.51 -7.20 -7.00
N THR A 191 -10.64 -5.99 -6.43
CA THR A 191 -10.30 -5.72 -5.03
C THR A 191 -11.25 -6.47 -4.09
N LEU A 192 -12.55 -6.51 -4.40
CA LEU A 192 -13.51 -7.30 -3.62
C LEU A 192 -13.17 -8.80 -3.67
N ALA A 193 -12.82 -9.35 -4.84
CA ALA A 193 -12.41 -10.74 -4.97
C ALA A 193 -11.15 -11.05 -4.15
N ALA A 194 -10.17 -10.13 -4.14
CA ALA A 194 -8.99 -10.24 -3.30
C ALA A 194 -9.37 -10.31 -1.81
N MET A 195 -10.19 -9.38 -1.32
CA MET A 195 -10.64 -9.38 0.08
C MET A 195 -11.48 -10.61 0.43
N GLN A 196 -12.33 -11.08 -0.47
CA GLN A 196 -13.11 -12.31 -0.28
C GLN A 196 -12.22 -13.55 -0.16
N SER A 197 -11.10 -13.60 -0.89
CA SER A 197 -10.13 -14.70 -0.77
C SER A 197 -9.40 -14.73 0.57
N LEU A 198 -9.35 -13.61 1.28
CA LEU A 198 -8.72 -13.42 2.59
C LEU A 198 -9.72 -13.54 3.75
N ALA A 199 -11.00 -13.72 3.45
CA ALA A 199 -12.07 -13.59 4.45
C ALA A 199 -11.97 -14.57 5.61
N ASP A 200 -11.44 -15.78 5.40
CA ASP A 200 -11.22 -16.76 6.47
C ASP A 200 -9.99 -16.41 7.30
N GLU A 201 -8.89 -16.08 6.64
CA GLU A 201 -7.62 -15.77 7.29
C GLU A 201 -7.68 -14.51 8.15
N LEU A 202 -8.32 -13.47 7.64
CA LEU A 202 -8.39 -12.15 8.29
C LEU A 202 -9.74 -11.86 8.97
N ASN A 203 -10.65 -12.82 8.99
CA ASN A 203 -11.99 -12.65 9.57
C ASN A 203 -12.70 -11.37 9.05
N LEU A 204 -12.94 -11.32 7.72
CA LEU A 204 -13.54 -10.19 7.00
C LEU A 204 -15.01 -10.39 6.64
#